data_9130e01a2e37edf3a5559242cc3d43ba
#
_entry.id   9130e01a2e37edf3a5559242cc3d43ba
#
_cell.length_a   1.000
_cell.length_b   1.000
_cell.length_c   1.000
_cell.angle_alpha   90.00
_cell.angle_beta   90.00
_cell.angle_gamma   90.00
#
_symmetry.space_group_name_H-M   'P 1'
#
loop_
_entity.id
_entity.type
_entity.pdbx_description
1 polymer ?
#
loop_
_entity_poly.entity_id
_entity_poly.type
_entity_poly.pdbx_seq_one_letter_code
_entity_poly.pdbx_strand_id
1 'polypeptide(L)'
;FYEAVPGDPPIEPLGSVLPGAANVPSGDRLELPDHDPERLVILQYTSGSTSEPKGVMIPDRVLSANIDACCEAAELGVGETMVSWLPLYHDMGLVGFLALPMTKGVELVQAAPQDFMAKPGNWMKWISDYGGTATAGPNFSWVLATRALKRAEGLDLSTLTLALSGAEPVDPNAVEAFVAAAEPFGFQAGSVFPAFGMAETAIGASFPKRGAGLMCDTVDREVLERSRVAKPVEIVDPDDLAVSARRLPLLGTAVPGMEMQVVDPATYEPLPERHVGELLLRGTSVTSGYYKREAATRALFSDGWLCTGDLAYLLDGQLVLCGRIKDVIIVGGRNVFPEDIERAVGGLDGVRAGNVIAFGMEGYKGKESVV
;
A
#
# COMPACT_ATOMS: atom_id res chain seq x y z
N PHE A 1 -22.09 -0.55 11.83
CA PHE A 1 -23.08 -0.16 12.82
C PHE A 1 -22.34 0.04 14.15
N TYR A 2 -22.35 1.27 14.65
CA TYR A 2 -21.76 1.61 15.94
C TYR A 2 -22.86 1.49 17.01
N GLU A 3 -22.69 0.63 17.99
CA GLU A 3 -23.52 0.65 19.20
C GLU A 3 -22.83 1.57 20.22
N ALA A 4 -23.48 2.69 20.53
CA ALA A 4 -22.98 3.64 21.52
C ALA A 4 -22.85 2.98 22.90
N VAL A 5 -21.68 3.08 23.51
CA VAL A 5 -21.44 2.61 24.87
C VAL A 5 -21.86 3.73 25.84
N PRO A 6 -22.51 3.45 26.98
CA PRO A 6 -22.87 4.47 27.96
C PRO A 6 -21.63 5.28 28.39
N GLY A 7 -21.66 6.59 28.15
CA GLY A 7 -20.56 7.52 28.43
C GLY A 7 -19.81 8.00 27.21
N ASP A 8 -20.07 7.45 26.01
CA ASP A 8 -19.51 7.98 24.78
C ASP A 8 -20.13 9.35 24.44
N PRO A 9 -19.34 10.27 23.84
CA PRO A 9 -19.89 11.50 23.30
C PRO A 9 -20.89 11.18 22.18
N PRO A 10 -21.96 11.96 22.04
CA PRO A 10 -22.94 11.74 20.98
C PRO A 10 -22.26 11.84 19.60
N ILE A 11 -22.51 10.85 18.73
CA ILE A 11 -22.08 10.93 17.35
C ILE A 11 -23.07 11.83 16.62
N GLU A 12 -22.62 13.04 16.28
CA GLU A 12 -23.41 13.96 15.47
C GLU A 12 -23.05 13.85 14.00
N PRO A 13 -24.01 13.86 13.08
CA PRO A 13 -23.73 13.96 11.65
C PRO A 13 -22.91 15.22 11.36
N LEU A 14 -21.89 15.13 10.51
CA LEU A 14 -21.02 16.26 10.18
C LEU A 14 -21.82 17.48 9.69
N GLY A 15 -22.93 17.27 9.01
CA GLY A 15 -23.86 18.33 8.58
C GLY A 15 -24.55 19.08 9.72
N SER A 16 -24.65 18.51 10.94
CA SER A 16 -25.18 19.20 12.14
C SER A 16 -24.13 20.01 12.86
N VAL A 17 -22.84 19.66 12.67
CA VAL A 17 -21.69 20.34 13.30
C VAL A 17 -21.23 21.56 12.49
N LEU A 18 -21.64 21.67 11.23
CA LEU A 18 -21.37 22.79 10.34
C LEU A 18 -22.63 23.63 10.07
N PRO A 19 -23.17 24.35 11.06
CA PRO A 19 -24.22 25.31 10.80
C PRO A 19 -23.60 26.52 10.10
N GLY A 20 -23.73 26.54 8.78
CA GLY A 20 -23.45 27.70 7.95
C GLY A 20 -22.06 28.29 8.14
N ALA A 21 -21.11 27.90 7.31
CA ALA A 21 -19.77 28.50 7.23
C ALA A 21 -19.78 30.03 7.00
N ALA A 22 -20.98 30.65 6.92
CA ALA A 22 -21.18 32.08 6.75
C ALA A 22 -21.05 32.91 8.03
N ASN A 23 -20.92 32.30 9.21
CA ASN A 23 -20.89 33.02 10.49
C ASN A 23 -19.74 32.61 11.42
N VAL A 24 -18.59 32.25 10.88
CA VAL A 24 -17.37 32.24 11.70
C VAL A 24 -16.97 33.69 11.91
N PRO A 25 -16.98 34.23 13.15
CA PRO A 25 -16.53 35.59 13.39
C PRO A 25 -15.12 35.76 12.86
N SER A 26 -14.91 36.71 11.95
CA SER A 26 -13.60 37.07 11.47
C SER A 26 -12.86 37.81 12.59
N GLY A 27 -12.22 37.09 13.50
CA GLY A 27 -11.52 37.76 14.61
C GLY A 27 -10.88 36.87 15.65
N ASP A 28 -11.44 35.73 15.95
CA ASP A 28 -10.81 34.83 16.90
C ASP A 28 -9.70 34.03 16.22
N ARG A 29 -8.46 34.44 16.48
CA ARG A 29 -7.32 33.58 16.14
C ARG A 29 -7.45 32.30 16.96
N LEU A 30 -7.49 31.18 16.28
CA LEU A 30 -7.34 29.87 16.91
C LEU A 30 -6.04 29.90 17.72
N GLU A 31 -6.14 29.81 19.05
CA GLU A 31 -4.95 29.58 19.86
C GLU A 31 -4.45 28.17 19.57
N LEU A 32 -3.34 28.11 18.84
CA LEU A 32 -2.70 26.81 18.57
C LEU A 32 -2.12 26.30 19.89
N PRO A 33 -2.34 25.03 20.23
CA PRO A 33 -1.69 24.44 21.39
C PRO A 33 -0.17 24.47 21.23
N ASP A 34 0.55 24.44 22.35
CA ASP A 34 2.00 24.30 22.34
C ASP A 34 2.41 23.08 21.52
N HIS A 35 3.47 23.24 20.72
CA HIS A 35 4.01 22.17 19.90
C HIS A 35 4.59 21.07 20.79
N ASP A 36 4.00 19.89 20.71
CA ASP A 36 4.45 18.67 21.38
C ASP A 36 4.66 17.57 20.32
N PRO A 37 5.91 17.26 19.96
CA PRO A 37 6.21 16.26 18.93
C PRO A 37 5.77 14.84 19.32
N GLU A 38 5.60 14.57 20.61
CA GLU A 38 5.11 13.26 21.10
C GLU A 38 3.59 13.20 21.25
N ARG A 39 2.87 14.29 20.95
CA ARG A 39 1.41 14.28 20.94
C ARG A 39 0.90 13.24 19.95
N LEU A 40 0.07 12.32 20.44
CA LEU A 40 -0.64 11.39 19.57
C LEU A 40 -1.65 12.15 18.70
N VAL A 41 -1.42 12.19 17.39
CA VAL A 41 -2.26 12.90 16.42
C VAL A 41 -3.16 11.97 15.62
N ILE A 42 -2.72 10.72 15.38
CA ILE A 42 -3.53 9.70 14.72
C ILE A 42 -3.42 8.39 15.50
N LEU A 43 -4.56 7.74 15.70
CA LEU A 43 -4.65 6.35 16.15
C LEU A 43 -5.25 5.53 15.01
N GLN A 44 -4.38 4.89 14.23
CA GLN A 44 -4.78 4.12 13.08
C GLN A 44 -5.04 2.67 13.45
N TYR A 45 -6.27 2.22 13.33
CA TYR A 45 -6.60 0.81 13.52
C TYR A 45 -6.27 0.01 12.26
N THR A 46 -5.50 -1.05 12.45
CA THR A 46 -5.23 -2.04 11.39
C THR A 46 -6.07 -3.28 11.61
N SER A 47 -6.54 -3.88 10.53
CA SER A 47 -7.31 -5.13 10.60
C SER A 47 -6.51 -6.31 11.12
N GLY A 48 -5.18 -6.15 11.27
CA GLY A 48 -4.25 -7.15 11.76
C GLY A 48 -4.56 -8.58 11.29
N SER A 49 -3.57 -9.37 11.09
CA SER A 49 -3.76 -10.80 10.77
C SER A 49 -4.18 -11.66 11.96
N THR A 50 -4.28 -11.06 13.12
CA THR A 50 -4.81 -11.64 14.34
C THR A 50 -6.22 -11.08 14.54
N SER A 51 -7.13 -11.88 15.09
CA SER A 51 -8.57 -11.57 15.27
C SER A 51 -8.90 -10.25 15.98
N GLU A 52 -7.93 -9.55 16.55
CA GLU A 52 -8.13 -8.29 17.26
C GLU A 52 -7.43 -7.12 16.55
N PRO A 53 -8.17 -6.06 16.16
CA PRO A 53 -7.59 -4.84 15.61
C PRO A 53 -6.59 -4.21 16.57
N LYS A 54 -5.48 -3.67 16.04
CA LYS A 54 -4.46 -2.95 16.80
C LYS A 54 -4.46 -1.49 16.40
N GLY A 55 -4.50 -0.61 17.40
CA GLY A 55 -4.39 0.83 17.17
C GLY A 55 -2.91 1.26 17.10
N VAL A 56 -2.42 1.53 15.91
CA VAL A 56 -1.07 2.07 15.70
C VAL A 56 -1.02 3.50 16.18
N MET A 57 -0.08 3.81 17.06
CA MET A 57 0.11 5.17 17.57
C MET A 57 1.01 5.97 16.63
N ILE A 58 0.47 7.05 16.09
CA ILE A 58 1.21 7.96 15.19
C ILE A 58 1.30 9.32 15.88
N PRO A 59 2.40 9.60 16.61
CA PRO A 59 2.65 10.92 17.16
C PRO A 59 3.01 11.93 16.07
N ASP A 60 2.91 13.23 16.41
CA ASP A 60 3.14 14.33 15.48
C ASP A 60 4.49 14.22 14.75
N ARG A 61 5.58 13.93 15.48
CA ARG A 61 6.90 13.75 14.87
C ARG A 61 6.94 12.65 13.81
N VAL A 62 6.21 11.54 14.02
CA VAL A 62 6.19 10.41 13.07
C VAL A 62 5.39 10.77 11.84
N LEU A 63 4.20 11.40 12.03
CA LEU A 63 3.36 11.85 10.92
C LEU A 63 4.10 12.88 10.07
N SER A 64 4.66 13.92 10.69
CA SER A 64 5.38 14.98 10.00
C SER A 64 6.59 14.46 9.24
N ALA A 65 7.43 13.64 9.90
CA ALA A 65 8.60 13.04 9.26
C ALA A 65 8.22 12.18 8.05
N ASN A 66 7.13 11.39 8.15
CA ASN A 66 6.72 10.54 7.04
C ASN A 66 6.11 11.35 5.87
N ILE A 67 5.29 12.36 6.17
CA ILE A 67 4.75 13.25 5.13
C ILE A 67 5.89 13.96 4.39
N ASP A 68 6.88 14.48 5.12
CA ASP A 68 8.05 15.13 4.52
C ASP A 68 8.81 14.16 3.60
N ALA A 69 9.10 12.97 4.11
CA ALA A 69 9.81 11.92 3.37
C ALA A 69 9.05 11.45 2.11
N CYS A 70 7.73 11.26 2.22
CA CYS A 70 6.89 10.89 1.08
C CYS A 70 6.84 11.98 0.02
N CYS A 71 6.70 13.25 0.43
CA CYS A 71 6.69 14.38 -0.51
C CYS A 71 8.02 14.53 -1.21
N GLU A 72 9.15 14.38 -0.51
CA GLU A 72 10.48 14.43 -1.10
C GLU A 72 10.69 13.29 -2.09
N ALA A 73 10.41 12.04 -1.68
CA ALA A 73 10.63 10.86 -2.52
C ALA A 73 9.71 10.80 -3.75
N ALA A 74 8.47 11.27 -3.64
CA ALA A 74 7.50 11.30 -4.73
C ALA A 74 7.47 12.63 -5.49
N GLU A 75 8.32 13.59 -5.11
CA GLU A 75 8.35 14.94 -5.70
C GLU A 75 6.96 15.61 -5.69
N LEU A 76 6.23 15.48 -4.56
CA LEU A 76 4.90 16.05 -4.38
C LEU A 76 4.99 17.42 -3.66
N GLY A 77 4.23 18.40 -4.14
CA GLY A 77 4.21 19.73 -3.53
C GLY A 77 3.12 20.64 -4.09
N VAL A 78 3.23 21.92 -3.78
CA VAL A 78 2.31 22.95 -4.27
C VAL A 78 2.27 22.97 -5.79
N GLY A 79 1.06 22.98 -6.35
CA GLY A 79 0.82 22.91 -7.81
C GLY A 79 0.41 21.53 -8.29
N GLU A 80 0.50 20.52 -7.43
CA GLU A 80 -0.08 19.20 -7.68
C GLU A 80 -1.57 19.18 -7.30
N THR A 81 -2.36 18.37 -8.02
CA THR A 81 -3.77 18.11 -7.72
C THR A 81 -3.94 16.63 -7.44
N MET A 82 -4.18 16.28 -6.19
CA MET A 82 -4.42 14.91 -5.76
C MET A 82 -5.90 14.56 -5.90
N VAL A 83 -6.22 13.43 -6.54
CA VAL A 83 -7.60 12.94 -6.71
C VAL A 83 -7.75 11.62 -5.97
N SER A 84 -8.70 11.55 -5.03
CA SER A 84 -8.89 10.37 -4.18
C SER A 84 -10.35 10.01 -3.98
N TRP A 85 -10.60 8.73 -3.92
CA TRP A 85 -11.85 8.12 -3.44
C TRP A 85 -11.58 7.21 -2.23
N LEU A 86 -10.33 7.15 -1.77
CA LEU A 86 -9.91 6.23 -0.71
C LEU A 86 -10.62 6.53 0.61
N PRO A 87 -11.01 5.48 1.36
CA PRO A 87 -11.67 5.65 2.65
C PRO A 87 -10.73 6.29 3.68
N LEU A 88 -11.23 7.28 4.43
CA LEU A 88 -10.45 7.98 5.45
C LEU A 88 -10.26 7.16 6.75
N TYR A 89 -10.84 5.98 6.84
CA TYR A 89 -10.55 5.05 7.93
C TYR A 89 -9.37 4.11 7.63
N HIS A 90 -8.77 4.22 6.44
CA HIS A 90 -7.56 3.53 6.03
C HIS A 90 -6.39 4.53 5.96
N ASP A 91 -5.18 4.12 6.35
CA ASP A 91 -3.98 4.98 6.38
C ASP A 91 -3.69 5.65 5.03
N MET A 92 -3.81 4.94 3.91
CA MET A 92 -3.58 5.52 2.58
C MET A 92 -4.56 6.67 2.29
N GLY A 93 -5.82 6.58 2.69
CA GLY A 93 -6.78 7.68 2.59
C GLY A 93 -6.53 8.77 3.61
N LEU A 94 -6.36 8.42 4.88
CA LEU A 94 -6.23 9.39 5.97
C LEU A 94 -4.90 10.13 5.93
N VAL A 95 -3.79 9.41 5.85
CA VAL A 95 -2.45 10.02 5.86
C VAL A 95 -2.06 10.48 4.48
N GLY A 96 -2.14 9.59 3.48
CA GLY A 96 -1.66 9.88 2.12
C GLY A 96 -2.51 10.89 1.37
N PHE A 97 -3.85 10.86 1.53
CA PHE A 97 -4.77 11.68 0.73
C PHE A 97 -5.64 12.66 1.54
N LEU A 98 -5.39 12.84 2.84
CA LEU A 98 -5.98 13.93 3.61
C LEU A 98 -4.90 14.70 4.37
N ALA A 99 -4.16 14.05 5.27
CA ALA A 99 -3.17 14.75 6.09
C ALA A 99 -2.02 15.35 5.26
N LEU A 100 -1.48 14.60 4.29
CA LEU A 100 -0.40 15.06 3.40
C LEU A 100 -0.82 16.31 2.61
N PRO A 101 -1.90 16.31 1.81
CA PRO A 101 -2.28 17.50 1.04
C PRO A 101 -2.63 18.69 1.95
N MET A 102 -3.29 18.46 3.10
CA MET A 102 -3.58 19.53 4.06
C MET A 102 -2.32 20.19 4.63
N THR A 103 -1.30 19.40 4.98
CA THR A 103 -0.06 19.94 5.58
C THR A 103 0.88 20.54 4.56
N LYS A 104 0.84 20.10 3.30
CA LYS A 104 1.74 20.55 2.23
C LYS A 104 1.11 21.59 1.29
N GLY A 105 -0.15 21.95 1.49
CA GLY A 105 -0.84 22.90 0.62
C GLY A 105 -1.05 22.38 -0.81
N VAL A 106 -1.24 21.07 -0.94
CA VAL A 106 -1.56 20.41 -2.20
C VAL A 106 -3.07 20.41 -2.40
N GLU A 107 -3.53 20.67 -3.62
CA GLU A 107 -4.97 20.60 -3.92
C GLU A 107 -5.49 19.17 -3.81
N LEU A 108 -6.66 19.00 -3.18
CA LEU A 108 -7.29 17.69 -3.01
C LEU A 108 -8.72 17.68 -3.56
N VAL A 109 -8.97 16.77 -4.49
CA VAL A 109 -10.31 16.38 -4.94
C VAL A 109 -10.68 15.06 -4.26
N GLN A 110 -11.55 15.13 -3.25
CA GLN A 110 -11.95 13.97 -2.45
C GLN A 110 -13.37 13.53 -2.81
N ALA A 111 -13.52 12.26 -3.20
CA ALA A 111 -14.81 11.61 -3.41
C ALA A 111 -15.06 10.54 -2.34
N ALA A 112 -16.30 10.11 -2.18
CA ALA A 112 -16.64 9.02 -1.30
C ALA A 112 -16.31 7.66 -1.94
N PRO A 113 -15.86 6.65 -1.17
CA PRO A 113 -15.63 5.30 -1.69
C PRO A 113 -16.87 4.70 -2.39
N GLN A 114 -18.05 5.03 -1.90
CA GLN A 114 -19.33 4.59 -2.46
C GLN A 114 -19.54 5.10 -3.89
N ASP A 115 -19.10 6.32 -4.22
CA ASP A 115 -19.24 6.90 -5.55
C ASP A 115 -18.33 6.20 -6.57
N PHE A 116 -17.12 5.82 -6.14
CA PHE A 116 -16.24 4.97 -6.93
C PHE A 116 -16.85 3.58 -7.13
N MET A 117 -17.30 2.92 -6.05
CA MET A 117 -17.85 1.57 -6.12
C MET A 117 -19.12 1.49 -6.98
N ALA A 118 -19.96 2.52 -6.95
CA ALA A 118 -21.17 2.60 -7.78
C ALA A 118 -20.85 2.75 -9.27
N LYS A 119 -19.80 3.52 -9.60
CA LYS A 119 -19.37 3.77 -10.97
C LYS A 119 -17.87 4.01 -11.04
N PRO A 120 -17.05 2.95 -11.16
CA PRO A 120 -15.58 3.06 -11.13
C PRO A 120 -14.98 4.02 -12.16
N GLY A 121 -15.65 4.23 -13.30
CA GLY A 121 -15.25 5.21 -14.32
C GLY A 121 -15.26 6.66 -13.84
N ASN A 122 -15.97 6.97 -12.75
CA ASN A 122 -15.95 8.31 -12.16
C ASN A 122 -14.54 8.70 -11.69
N TRP A 123 -13.73 7.75 -11.22
CA TRP A 123 -12.37 8.04 -10.79
C TRP A 123 -11.52 8.66 -11.91
N MET A 124 -11.52 8.05 -13.08
CA MET A 124 -10.80 8.58 -14.24
C MET A 124 -11.42 9.89 -14.75
N LYS A 125 -12.75 10.02 -14.63
CA LYS A 125 -13.44 11.26 -14.97
C LYS A 125 -13.05 12.39 -14.02
N TRP A 126 -12.98 12.18 -12.72
CA TRP A 126 -12.51 13.21 -11.77
C TRP A 126 -11.07 13.65 -12.05
N ILE A 127 -10.18 12.69 -12.38
CA ILE A 127 -8.81 13.02 -12.78
C ILE A 127 -8.80 13.93 -14.00
N SER A 128 -9.57 13.58 -15.03
CA SER A 128 -9.71 14.38 -16.26
C SER A 128 -10.34 15.75 -16.00
N ASP A 129 -11.46 15.80 -15.25
CA ASP A 129 -12.22 17.04 -15.02
C ASP A 129 -11.44 18.07 -14.20
N TYR A 130 -10.63 17.61 -13.25
CA TYR A 130 -9.88 18.48 -12.32
C TYR A 130 -8.38 18.58 -12.64
N GLY A 131 -7.92 18.00 -13.76
CA GLY A 131 -6.51 18.01 -14.11
C GLY A 131 -5.63 17.29 -13.06
N GLY A 132 -6.14 16.17 -12.51
CA GLY A 132 -5.47 15.44 -11.45
C GLY A 132 -4.08 14.97 -11.85
N THR A 133 -3.08 15.26 -11.00
CA THR A 133 -1.67 14.92 -11.25
C THR A 133 -1.22 13.69 -10.47
N ALA A 134 -1.87 13.42 -9.32
CA ALA A 134 -1.56 12.29 -8.47
C ALA A 134 -2.82 11.58 -7.97
N THR A 135 -2.77 10.25 -7.91
CA THR A 135 -3.83 9.41 -7.36
C THR A 135 -3.25 8.10 -6.82
N ALA A 136 -4.04 7.36 -6.03
CA ALA A 136 -3.65 6.04 -5.55
C ALA A 136 -4.81 5.06 -5.52
N GLY A 137 -4.48 3.79 -5.62
CA GLY A 137 -5.43 2.72 -5.43
C GLY A 137 -4.80 1.33 -5.32
N PRO A 138 -5.49 0.37 -4.69
CA PRO A 138 -5.11 -1.03 -4.68
C PRO A 138 -5.40 -1.71 -6.03
N ASN A 139 -4.88 -2.92 -6.24
CA ASN A 139 -4.99 -3.64 -7.52
C ASN A 139 -6.41 -3.73 -8.06
N PHE A 140 -7.39 -4.06 -7.20
CA PHE A 140 -8.78 -4.21 -7.65
C PHE A 140 -9.32 -2.93 -8.29
N SER A 141 -8.89 -1.76 -7.82
CA SER A 141 -9.35 -0.48 -8.35
C SER A 141 -8.81 -0.23 -9.76
N TRP A 142 -7.57 -0.60 -10.02
CA TRP A 142 -6.97 -0.53 -11.36
C TRP A 142 -7.68 -1.47 -12.34
N VAL A 143 -8.05 -2.68 -11.89
CA VAL A 143 -8.86 -3.62 -12.70
C VAL A 143 -10.22 -3.03 -13.04
N LEU A 144 -10.90 -2.39 -12.07
CA LEU A 144 -12.19 -1.74 -12.31
C LEU A 144 -12.07 -0.51 -13.23
N ALA A 145 -11.03 0.30 -13.04
CA ALA A 145 -10.72 1.44 -13.91
C ALA A 145 -10.45 0.98 -15.36
N THR A 146 -9.66 -0.09 -15.54
CA THR A 146 -9.39 -0.69 -16.85
C THR A 146 -10.66 -1.08 -17.59
N ARG A 147 -11.60 -1.72 -16.89
CA ARG A 147 -12.90 -2.10 -17.48
C ARG A 147 -13.74 -0.88 -17.87
N ALA A 148 -13.69 0.17 -17.07
CA ALA A 148 -14.43 1.41 -17.33
C ALA A 148 -13.82 2.16 -18.52
N LEU A 149 -12.49 2.24 -18.64
CA LEU A 149 -11.78 2.91 -19.72
C LEU A 149 -12.09 2.31 -21.10
N LYS A 150 -12.32 1.00 -21.19
CA LYS A 150 -12.73 0.35 -22.47
C LYS A 150 -14.01 0.92 -23.09
N ARG A 151 -14.82 1.67 -22.34
CA ARG A 151 -16.09 2.27 -22.77
C ARG A 151 -16.11 3.78 -22.55
N ALA A 152 -14.99 4.35 -22.15
CA ALA A 152 -14.88 5.78 -21.90
C ALA A 152 -14.61 6.53 -23.21
N GLU A 153 -15.05 7.78 -23.25
CA GLU A 153 -14.77 8.71 -24.33
C GLU A 153 -14.48 10.10 -23.74
N GLY A 154 -13.66 10.89 -24.44
CA GLY A 154 -13.43 12.30 -24.10
C GLY A 154 -12.70 12.55 -22.79
N LEU A 155 -11.94 11.58 -22.26
CA LEU A 155 -11.09 11.77 -21.10
C LEU A 155 -9.71 12.32 -21.51
N ASP A 156 -9.10 13.08 -20.59
CA ASP A 156 -7.70 13.48 -20.67
C ASP A 156 -6.99 13.06 -19.37
N LEU A 157 -6.09 12.09 -19.47
CA LEU A 157 -5.27 11.58 -18.36
C LEU A 157 -3.81 11.99 -18.51
N SER A 158 -3.49 12.92 -19.41
CA SER A 158 -2.11 13.37 -19.67
C SER A 158 -1.48 14.11 -18.50
N THR A 159 -2.30 14.70 -17.61
CA THR A 159 -1.85 15.36 -16.39
C THR A 159 -1.45 14.41 -15.28
N LEU A 160 -1.93 13.14 -15.32
CA LEU A 160 -1.67 12.15 -14.28
C LEU A 160 -0.23 11.62 -14.38
N THR A 161 0.65 12.14 -13.56
CA THR A 161 2.09 11.84 -13.54
C THR A 161 2.51 10.94 -12.37
N LEU A 162 1.58 10.68 -11.42
CA LEU A 162 1.79 9.77 -10.30
C LEU A 162 0.54 8.93 -10.05
N ALA A 163 0.55 7.68 -10.46
CA ALA A 163 -0.50 6.69 -10.26
C ALA A 163 0.01 5.61 -9.29
N LEU A 164 -0.17 5.84 -7.97
CA LEU A 164 0.36 4.97 -6.94
C LEU A 164 -0.45 3.68 -6.84
N SER A 165 0.24 2.55 -6.96
CA SER A 165 -0.30 1.22 -6.69
C SER A 165 0.31 0.65 -5.41
N GLY A 166 -0.52 0.31 -4.42
CA GLY A 166 -0.06 -0.16 -3.11
C GLY A 166 -1.18 -0.66 -2.22
N ALA A 167 -0.93 -0.75 -0.93
CA ALA A 167 -1.78 -1.30 0.12
C ALA A 167 -1.99 -2.83 0.06
N GLU A 168 -1.67 -3.48 -1.03
CA GLU A 168 -1.65 -4.92 -1.25
C GLU A 168 -0.52 -5.28 -2.24
N PRO A 169 -0.12 -6.54 -2.37
CA PRO A 169 0.92 -6.92 -3.33
C PRO A 169 0.56 -6.47 -4.75
N VAL A 170 1.41 -5.66 -5.35
CA VAL A 170 1.16 -5.08 -6.68
C VAL A 170 1.14 -6.18 -7.74
N ASP A 171 0.05 -6.27 -8.51
CA ASP A 171 -0.07 -7.20 -9.63
C ASP A 171 0.41 -6.54 -10.94
N PRO A 172 1.55 -6.97 -11.49
CA PRO A 172 2.08 -6.40 -12.73
C PRO A 172 1.08 -6.47 -13.90
N ASN A 173 0.33 -7.58 -13.99
CA ASN A 173 -0.60 -7.76 -15.10
C ASN A 173 -1.80 -6.80 -15.02
N ALA A 174 -2.31 -6.56 -13.80
CA ALA A 174 -3.39 -5.60 -13.58
C ALA A 174 -2.95 -4.17 -13.92
N VAL A 175 -1.73 -3.81 -13.52
CA VAL A 175 -1.14 -2.49 -13.79
C VAL A 175 -0.86 -2.31 -15.30
N GLU A 176 -0.26 -3.29 -15.97
CA GLU A 176 0.00 -3.24 -17.41
C GLU A 176 -1.29 -3.15 -18.23
N ALA A 177 -2.34 -3.89 -17.81
CA ALA A 177 -3.65 -3.79 -18.46
C ALA A 177 -4.28 -2.40 -18.28
N PHE A 178 -4.08 -1.76 -17.12
CA PHE A 178 -4.52 -0.39 -16.89
C PHE A 178 -3.76 0.59 -17.79
N VAL A 179 -2.43 0.49 -17.85
CA VAL A 179 -1.58 1.34 -18.71
C VAL A 179 -2.07 1.26 -20.17
N ALA A 180 -2.22 0.05 -20.70
CA ALA A 180 -2.69 -0.14 -22.08
C ALA A 180 -4.09 0.44 -22.35
N ALA A 181 -4.99 0.40 -21.35
CA ALA A 181 -6.34 0.97 -21.48
C ALA A 181 -6.37 2.49 -21.32
N ALA A 182 -5.41 3.08 -20.58
CA ALA A 182 -5.33 4.51 -20.28
C ALA A 182 -4.46 5.29 -21.30
N GLU A 183 -3.54 4.61 -22.01
CA GLU A 183 -2.67 5.21 -23.02
C GLU A 183 -3.44 6.02 -24.09
N PRO A 184 -4.58 5.55 -24.65
CA PRO A 184 -5.37 6.33 -25.61
C PRO A 184 -5.89 7.66 -25.08
N PHE A 185 -5.92 7.84 -23.76
CA PHE A 185 -6.33 9.06 -23.08
C PHE A 185 -5.15 9.92 -22.60
N GLY A 186 -3.92 9.64 -23.08
CA GLY A 186 -2.73 10.42 -22.78
C GLY A 186 -1.93 9.96 -21.56
N PHE A 187 -2.37 8.90 -20.84
CA PHE A 187 -1.63 8.37 -19.69
C PHE A 187 -0.27 7.80 -20.12
N GLN A 188 0.76 8.11 -19.35
CA GLN A 188 2.12 7.65 -19.60
C GLN A 188 2.49 6.47 -18.68
N ALA A 189 3.06 5.39 -19.24
CA ALA A 189 3.49 4.23 -18.46
C ALA A 189 4.47 4.58 -17.32
N GLY A 190 5.30 5.61 -17.51
CA GLY A 190 6.20 6.13 -16.50
C GLY A 190 5.49 6.72 -15.25
N SER A 191 4.20 7.04 -15.35
CA SER A 191 3.42 7.58 -14.24
C SER A 191 3.01 6.53 -13.21
N VAL A 192 3.15 5.23 -13.53
CA VAL A 192 2.91 4.15 -12.56
C VAL A 192 3.92 4.23 -11.42
N PHE A 193 3.44 4.14 -10.18
CA PHE A 193 4.22 4.33 -8.97
C PHE A 193 3.94 3.21 -7.97
N PRO A 194 4.57 2.01 -8.13
CA PRO A 194 4.38 0.90 -7.20
C PRO A 194 5.09 1.19 -5.89
N ALA A 195 4.37 1.21 -4.78
CA ALA A 195 4.88 1.66 -3.50
C ALA A 195 4.61 0.65 -2.38
N PHE A 196 5.46 0.67 -1.37
CA PHE A 196 5.26 -0.07 -0.13
C PHE A 196 5.15 0.88 1.06
N GLY A 197 4.25 0.52 1.96
CA GLY A 197 4.08 1.21 3.23
C GLY A 197 3.11 0.47 4.14
N MET A 198 3.03 0.93 5.37
CA MET A 198 2.20 0.34 6.42
C MET A 198 1.87 1.39 7.48
N ALA A 199 0.81 1.17 8.25
CA ALA A 199 0.39 2.11 9.28
C ALA A 199 1.49 2.34 10.35
N GLU A 200 2.31 1.33 10.62
CA GLU A 200 3.42 1.40 11.56
C GLU A 200 4.57 2.34 11.11
N THR A 201 4.56 2.77 9.84
CA THR A 201 5.43 3.84 9.31
C THR A 201 4.65 5.12 8.98
N ALA A 202 3.51 5.34 9.59
CA ALA A 202 2.47 6.29 9.24
C ALA A 202 1.81 5.98 7.89
N ILE A 203 2.59 5.88 6.79
CA ILE A 203 2.11 5.41 5.49
C ILE A 203 3.25 4.87 4.61
N GLY A 204 4.17 5.70 4.13
CA GLY A 204 5.19 5.35 3.14
C GLY A 204 6.47 4.79 3.76
N ALA A 205 7.01 3.72 3.22
CA ALA A 205 8.30 3.16 3.62
C ALA A 205 9.28 3.05 2.45
N SER A 206 8.80 2.71 1.25
CA SER A 206 9.66 2.52 0.08
C SER A 206 8.94 2.98 -1.19
N PHE A 207 9.61 3.82 -1.97
CA PHE A 207 9.08 4.42 -3.18
C PHE A 207 10.06 4.30 -4.35
N PRO A 208 9.57 4.05 -5.58
CA PRO A 208 10.39 4.14 -6.78
C PRO A 208 10.71 5.61 -7.11
N LYS A 209 11.65 5.82 -8.02
CA LYS A 209 11.86 7.14 -8.59
C LYS A 209 10.63 7.54 -9.43
N ARG A 210 10.13 8.77 -9.26
CA ARG A 210 9.03 9.30 -10.08
C ARG A 210 9.41 9.23 -11.57
N GLY A 211 8.48 8.80 -12.39
CA GLY A 211 8.71 8.61 -13.83
C GLY A 211 9.35 7.26 -14.22
N ALA A 212 9.74 6.41 -13.28
CA ALA A 212 10.33 5.10 -13.58
C ALA A 212 9.31 4.09 -14.14
N GLY A 213 8.03 4.25 -13.77
CA GLY A 213 6.99 3.29 -14.14
C GLY A 213 7.09 1.96 -13.41
N LEU A 214 6.38 0.96 -13.92
CA LEU A 214 6.43 -0.40 -13.38
C LEU A 214 7.69 -1.11 -13.86
N MET A 215 8.57 -1.42 -12.92
CA MET A 215 9.72 -2.30 -13.12
C MET A 215 9.51 -3.59 -12.34
N CYS A 216 9.90 -4.73 -12.94
CA CYS A 216 9.78 -6.04 -12.29
C CYS A 216 11.11 -6.80 -12.37
N ASP A 217 11.43 -7.53 -11.31
CA ASP A 217 12.39 -8.61 -11.34
C ASP A 217 11.70 -9.92 -11.73
N THR A 218 12.28 -10.68 -12.62
CA THR A 218 11.76 -11.99 -13.05
C THR A 218 12.68 -13.07 -12.55
N VAL A 219 12.17 -13.92 -11.67
CA VAL A 219 12.96 -14.91 -10.95
C VAL A 219 12.42 -16.32 -11.13
N ASP A 220 13.33 -17.30 -11.01
CA ASP A 220 13.01 -18.72 -11.04
C ASP A 220 12.11 -19.07 -9.82
N ARG A 221 10.89 -19.50 -10.11
CA ARG A 221 9.89 -19.83 -9.08
C ARG A 221 10.35 -20.98 -8.20
N GLU A 222 10.89 -22.05 -8.77
CA GLU A 222 11.29 -23.23 -8.02
C GLU A 222 12.47 -22.92 -7.09
N VAL A 223 13.44 -22.16 -7.53
CA VAL A 223 14.58 -21.72 -6.71
C VAL A 223 14.10 -20.79 -5.59
N LEU A 224 13.22 -19.85 -5.90
CA LEU A 224 12.65 -18.95 -4.90
C LEU A 224 11.90 -19.73 -3.80
N GLU A 225 11.04 -20.67 -4.18
CA GLU A 225 10.23 -21.45 -3.26
C GLU A 225 11.06 -22.41 -2.39
N ARG A 226 12.10 -23.05 -2.97
CA ARG A 226 12.91 -24.08 -2.28
C ARG A 226 14.07 -23.49 -1.50
N SER A 227 14.75 -22.51 -2.07
CA SER A 227 16.03 -22.02 -1.58
C SER A 227 15.97 -20.61 -0.99
N ARG A 228 14.81 -19.93 -1.13
CA ARG A 228 14.65 -18.51 -0.75
C ARG A 228 15.68 -17.60 -1.44
N VAL A 229 16.04 -17.90 -2.68
CA VAL A 229 16.96 -17.10 -3.49
C VAL A 229 16.23 -16.62 -4.74
N ALA A 230 16.22 -15.31 -4.96
CA ALA A 230 15.66 -14.67 -6.14
C ALA A 230 16.63 -14.77 -7.32
N LYS A 231 16.74 -15.97 -7.90
CA LYS A 231 17.61 -16.22 -9.07
C LYS A 231 16.97 -15.65 -10.33
N PRO A 232 17.61 -14.72 -11.04
CA PRO A 232 17.08 -14.20 -12.30
C PRO A 232 16.87 -15.28 -13.34
N VAL A 233 15.81 -15.13 -14.14
CA VAL A 233 15.55 -16.00 -15.30
C VAL A 233 15.57 -15.14 -16.55
N GLU A 234 16.34 -15.56 -17.56
CA GLU A 234 16.21 -15.04 -18.92
C GLU A 234 14.98 -15.68 -19.56
N ILE A 235 14.02 -14.86 -19.96
CA ILE A 235 12.77 -15.30 -20.57
C ILE A 235 13.04 -15.70 -22.00
N VAL A 236 12.93 -16.99 -22.31
CA VAL A 236 13.09 -17.51 -23.66
C VAL A 236 11.72 -17.65 -24.37
N ASP A 237 10.66 -17.97 -23.62
CA ASP A 237 9.30 -18.15 -24.15
C ASP A 237 8.26 -17.55 -23.19
N PRO A 238 7.31 -16.72 -23.69
CA PRO A 238 6.22 -16.16 -22.86
C PRO A 238 5.31 -17.21 -22.22
N ASP A 239 5.11 -18.36 -22.84
CA ASP A 239 4.26 -19.42 -22.31
C ASP A 239 4.93 -20.16 -21.13
N ASP A 240 6.26 -20.24 -21.11
CA ASP A 240 7.03 -20.79 -19.98
C ASP A 240 7.06 -19.85 -18.77
N LEU A 241 6.86 -18.56 -18.96
CA LEU A 241 6.85 -17.53 -17.92
C LEU A 241 5.84 -17.81 -16.82
N ALA A 242 4.64 -18.19 -17.19
CA ALA A 242 3.54 -18.40 -16.24
C ALA A 242 3.79 -19.61 -15.32
N VAL A 243 4.58 -20.58 -15.77
CA VAL A 243 4.80 -21.86 -15.06
C VAL A 243 6.12 -21.84 -14.28
N SER A 244 7.20 -21.34 -14.88
CA SER A 244 8.56 -21.48 -14.35
C SER A 244 9.11 -20.21 -13.67
N ALA A 245 8.50 -19.05 -13.90
CA ALA A 245 8.99 -17.78 -13.39
C ALA A 245 7.95 -17.04 -12.52
N ARG A 246 8.46 -16.15 -11.67
CA ARG A 246 7.65 -15.19 -10.91
C ARG A 246 8.12 -13.77 -11.22
N ARG A 247 7.18 -12.91 -11.63
CA ARG A 247 7.43 -11.49 -11.86
C ARG A 247 7.06 -10.70 -10.61
N LEU A 248 8.03 -10.04 -10.00
CA LEU A 248 7.89 -9.30 -8.75
C LEU A 248 8.19 -7.81 -8.99
N PRO A 249 7.27 -6.89 -8.65
CA PRO A 249 7.50 -5.47 -8.82
C PRO A 249 8.63 -4.97 -7.91
N LEU A 250 9.46 -4.07 -8.44
CA LEU A 250 10.38 -3.27 -7.66
C LEU A 250 9.60 -2.11 -7.03
N LEU A 251 9.68 -2.00 -5.71
CA LEU A 251 8.94 -1.01 -4.92
C LEU A 251 9.81 0.20 -4.53
N GLY A 252 10.97 0.32 -5.18
CA GLY A 252 11.91 1.40 -4.98
C GLY A 252 12.77 1.28 -3.73
N THR A 253 13.34 2.39 -3.32
CA THR A 253 14.25 2.50 -2.17
C THR A 253 13.54 3.07 -0.96
N ALA A 254 14.14 2.94 0.22
CA ALA A 254 13.62 3.55 1.44
C ALA A 254 13.38 5.06 1.25
N VAL A 255 12.25 5.55 1.76
CA VAL A 255 12.00 7.00 1.77
C VAL A 255 13.00 7.72 2.70
N PRO A 256 13.27 9.01 2.52
CA PRO A 256 14.20 9.77 3.35
C PRO A 256 13.95 9.57 4.86
N GLY A 257 15.02 9.35 5.62
CA GLY A 257 14.94 9.09 7.06
C GLY A 257 14.49 7.68 7.45
N MET A 258 14.32 6.78 6.48
CA MET A 258 14.01 5.35 6.69
C MET A 258 15.19 4.49 6.25
N GLU A 259 15.47 3.43 7.01
CA GLU A 259 16.41 2.37 6.65
C GLU A 259 15.64 1.05 6.46
N MET A 260 16.06 0.25 5.50
CA MET A 260 15.54 -1.10 5.24
C MET A 260 16.66 -2.12 5.35
N GLN A 261 16.33 -3.27 5.94
CA GLN A 261 17.22 -4.42 6.00
C GLN A 261 16.41 -5.70 5.83
N VAL A 262 16.97 -6.67 5.14
CA VAL A 262 16.39 -8.02 5.05
C VAL A 262 17.25 -8.96 5.89
N VAL A 263 16.60 -9.73 6.77
CA VAL A 263 17.28 -10.63 7.71
C VAL A 263 16.71 -12.05 7.63
N ASP A 264 17.50 -13.02 8.06
CA ASP A 264 16.98 -14.38 8.28
C ASP A 264 15.95 -14.35 9.44
N PRO A 265 14.71 -14.84 9.23
CA PRO A 265 13.67 -14.75 10.24
C PRO A 265 13.95 -15.55 11.54
N ALA A 266 14.89 -16.49 11.51
CA ALA A 266 15.23 -17.32 12.67
C ALA A 266 16.43 -16.78 13.47
N THR A 267 17.43 -16.23 12.78
CA THR A 267 18.68 -15.74 13.42
C THR A 267 18.74 -14.23 13.53
N TYR A 268 17.93 -13.50 12.78
CA TYR A 268 17.98 -12.04 12.61
C TYR A 268 19.31 -11.52 12.04
N GLU A 269 20.10 -12.39 11.42
CA GLU A 269 21.32 -11.98 10.72
C GLU A 269 20.98 -11.37 9.36
N PRO A 270 21.67 -10.29 8.95
CA PRO A 270 21.47 -9.66 7.65
C PRO A 270 21.72 -10.63 6.49
N LEU A 271 20.83 -10.62 5.51
CA LEU A 271 20.96 -11.41 4.31
C LEU A 271 21.55 -10.58 3.16
N PRO A 272 22.34 -11.20 2.27
CA PRO A 272 22.80 -10.53 1.06
C PRO A 272 21.64 -10.28 0.10
N GLU A 273 21.86 -9.40 -0.88
CA GLU A 273 20.86 -9.14 -1.93
C GLU A 273 20.38 -10.44 -2.59
N ARG A 274 19.14 -10.42 -3.09
CA ARG A 274 18.46 -11.56 -3.70
C ARG A 274 18.20 -12.76 -2.78
N HIS A 275 18.46 -12.64 -1.47
CA HIS A 275 18.05 -13.66 -0.49
C HIS A 275 16.79 -13.19 0.24
N VAL A 276 15.77 -14.06 0.23
CA VAL A 276 14.47 -13.75 0.83
C VAL A 276 14.50 -14.00 2.33
N GLY A 277 14.20 -12.95 3.07
CA GLY A 277 14.08 -12.93 4.52
C GLY A 277 13.00 -11.98 5.00
N GLU A 278 12.95 -11.72 6.29
CA GLU A 278 12.05 -10.73 6.87
C GLU A 278 12.56 -9.31 6.59
N LEU A 279 11.65 -8.45 6.11
CA LEU A 279 11.91 -7.02 6.00
C LEU A 279 11.86 -6.37 7.37
N LEU A 280 12.92 -5.69 7.72
CA LEU A 280 12.99 -4.82 8.90
C LEU A 280 13.11 -3.36 8.49
N LEU A 281 12.45 -2.48 9.26
CA LEU A 281 12.46 -1.03 9.02
C LEU A 281 12.96 -0.30 10.26
N ARG A 282 13.71 0.78 10.07
CA ARG A 282 14.13 1.68 11.14
C ARG A 282 14.17 3.12 10.63
N GLY A 283 13.73 4.08 11.44
CA GLY A 283 13.81 5.48 11.03
C GLY A 283 12.90 6.41 11.81
N THR A 284 12.88 7.67 11.37
CA THR A 284 12.15 8.75 12.03
C THR A 284 10.64 8.62 11.91
N SER A 285 10.16 7.89 10.89
CA SER A 285 8.74 7.68 10.59
C SER A 285 8.15 6.42 11.23
N VAL A 286 8.92 5.71 12.09
CA VAL A 286 8.44 4.48 12.72
C VAL A 286 7.60 4.81 13.95
N THR A 287 6.44 4.13 14.08
CA THR A 287 5.51 4.26 15.22
C THR A 287 6.21 4.00 16.56
N SER A 288 5.65 4.54 17.63
CA SER A 288 6.02 4.17 19.00
C SER A 288 5.39 2.85 19.48
N GLY A 289 4.47 2.26 18.71
CA GLY A 289 3.83 0.98 19.01
C GLY A 289 2.31 1.01 18.94
N TYR A 290 1.69 0.04 19.60
CA TYR A 290 0.23 -0.15 19.63
C TYR A 290 -0.39 0.36 20.92
N TYR A 291 -1.46 1.15 20.81
CA TYR A 291 -2.17 1.74 21.93
C TYR A 291 -2.69 0.68 22.91
N LYS A 292 -2.26 0.80 24.18
CA LYS A 292 -2.64 -0.13 25.27
C LYS A 292 -2.37 -1.62 24.96
N ARG A 293 -1.38 -1.92 24.11
CA ARG A 293 -0.99 -3.29 23.74
C ARG A 293 0.51 -3.49 23.90
N GLU A 294 1.02 -3.40 25.14
CA GLU A 294 2.46 -3.46 25.41
C GLU A 294 3.14 -4.74 24.92
N ALA A 295 2.48 -5.90 25.07
CA ALA A 295 3.03 -7.18 24.61
C ALA A 295 3.19 -7.20 23.08
N ALA A 296 2.19 -6.70 22.34
CA ALA A 296 2.25 -6.58 20.88
C ALA A 296 3.29 -5.53 20.46
N THR A 297 3.42 -4.43 21.20
CA THR A 297 4.44 -3.42 20.94
C THR A 297 5.85 -3.99 21.12
N ARG A 298 6.10 -4.74 22.21
CA ARG A 298 7.41 -5.40 22.39
C ARG A 298 7.72 -6.41 21.28
N ALA A 299 6.72 -7.15 20.81
CA ALA A 299 6.88 -8.11 19.72
C ALA A 299 7.05 -7.47 18.33
N LEU A 300 6.71 -6.18 18.21
CA LEU A 300 6.86 -5.43 16.96
C LEU A 300 8.32 -5.06 16.68
N PHE A 301 9.17 -5.03 17.69
CA PHE A 301 10.54 -4.54 17.57
C PHE A 301 11.56 -5.61 17.96
N SER A 302 12.65 -5.65 17.20
CA SER A 302 13.86 -6.43 17.51
C SER A 302 15.09 -5.52 17.36
N ASP A 303 15.84 -5.31 18.43
CA ASP A 303 17.05 -4.48 18.47
C ASP A 303 16.90 -3.10 17.79
N GLY A 304 15.75 -2.43 18.07
CA GLY A 304 15.43 -1.11 17.52
C GLY A 304 14.92 -1.11 16.07
N TRP A 305 14.78 -2.26 15.44
CA TRP A 305 14.16 -2.45 14.14
C TRP A 305 12.71 -2.88 14.28
N LEU A 306 11.84 -2.30 13.47
CA LEU A 306 10.44 -2.74 13.30
C LEU A 306 10.43 -4.00 12.44
N CYS A 307 9.86 -5.09 12.97
CA CYS A 307 9.64 -6.34 12.27
C CYS A 307 8.32 -6.25 11.50
N THR A 308 8.39 -6.23 10.16
CA THR A 308 7.18 -6.04 9.34
C THR A 308 6.33 -7.31 9.22
N GLY A 309 6.97 -8.48 9.36
CA GLY A 309 6.37 -9.77 9.05
C GLY A 309 6.22 -10.02 7.55
N ASP A 310 6.76 -9.15 6.71
CA ASP A 310 6.77 -9.31 5.26
C ASP A 310 8.07 -9.98 4.81
N LEU A 311 7.95 -10.94 3.87
CA LEU A 311 9.08 -11.56 3.19
C LEU A 311 9.49 -10.73 1.99
N ALA A 312 10.77 -10.39 1.93
CA ALA A 312 11.33 -9.55 0.89
C ALA A 312 12.78 -9.92 0.56
N TYR A 313 13.28 -9.35 -0.50
CA TYR A 313 14.72 -9.23 -0.76
C TYR A 313 15.03 -7.84 -1.32
N LEU A 314 16.31 -7.47 -1.31
CA LEU A 314 16.78 -6.25 -1.95
C LEU A 314 17.45 -6.59 -3.29
N LEU A 315 17.26 -5.70 -4.26
CA LEU A 315 17.90 -5.72 -5.57
C LEU A 315 18.39 -4.32 -5.91
N ASP A 316 19.70 -4.13 -5.94
CA ASP A 316 20.33 -2.82 -6.12
C ASP A 316 19.76 -1.77 -5.13
N GLY A 317 19.55 -2.17 -3.88
CA GLY A 317 18.96 -1.36 -2.82
C GLY A 317 17.45 -1.13 -2.94
N GLN A 318 16.79 -1.64 -3.97
CA GLN A 318 15.33 -1.55 -4.15
C GLN A 318 14.62 -2.73 -3.49
N LEU A 319 13.50 -2.44 -2.87
CA LEU A 319 12.64 -3.43 -2.20
C LEU A 319 11.87 -4.26 -3.22
N VAL A 320 11.87 -5.58 -3.00
CA VAL A 320 11.00 -6.53 -3.70
C VAL A 320 10.28 -7.41 -2.69
N LEU A 321 8.96 -7.31 -2.63
CA LEU A 321 8.15 -8.13 -1.72
C LEU A 321 7.81 -9.48 -2.34
N CYS A 322 7.88 -10.53 -1.52
CA CYS A 322 7.55 -11.90 -1.89
C CYS A 322 6.20 -12.38 -1.32
N GLY A 323 5.81 -11.87 -0.15
CA GLY A 323 4.59 -12.27 0.56
C GLY A 323 4.72 -12.00 2.06
N ARG A 324 3.88 -12.63 2.89
CA ARG A 324 3.95 -12.53 4.35
C ARG A 324 4.42 -13.82 4.99
N ILE A 325 5.24 -13.71 6.04
CA ILE A 325 5.79 -14.88 6.76
C ILE A 325 4.68 -15.84 7.19
N LYS A 326 3.61 -15.30 7.76
CA LYS A 326 2.48 -16.07 8.31
C LYS A 326 1.53 -16.65 7.27
N ASP A 327 1.53 -16.10 6.05
CA ASP A 327 0.63 -16.50 4.98
C ASP A 327 1.29 -17.52 4.03
N VAL A 328 2.62 -17.68 4.12
CA VAL A 328 3.35 -18.70 3.33
C VAL A 328 2.87 -20.10 3.68
N ILE A 329 2.47 -20.82 2.66
CA ILE A 329 2.03 -22.23 2.77
C ILE A 329 3.24 -23.13 2.57
N ILE A 330 3.55 -23.98 3.55
CA ILE A 330 4.68 -24.90 3.44
C ILE A 330 4.16 -26.27 2.99
N VAL A 331 4.45 -26.66 1.77
CA VAL A 331 4.03 -27.97 1.23
C VAL A 331 5.24 -28.73 0.72
N GLY A 332 5.51 -29.88 1.34
CA GLY A 332 6.64 -30.72 0.93
C GLY A 332 8.01 -30.01 1.00
N GLY A 333 8.19 -29.08 1.94
CA GLY A 333 9.42 -28.31 2.11
C GLY A 333 9.56 -27.13 1.12
N ARG A 334 8.50 -26.78 0.40
CA ARG A 334 8.46 -25.61 -0.51
C ARG A 334 7.65 -24.49 0.13
N ASN A 335 8.13 -23.27 0.00
CA ASN A 335 7.39 -22.07 0.39
C ASN A 335 6.49 -21.65 -0.77
N VAL A 336 5.21 -21.95 -0.65
CA VAL A 336 4.19 -21.56 -1.65
C VAL A 336 3.54 -20.27 -1.21
N PHE A 337 3.50 -19.31 -2.10
CA PHE A 337 2.91 -18.00 -1.82
C PHE A 337 1.45 -18.02 -2.27
N PRO A 338 0.49 -17.74 -1.34
CA PRO A 338 -0.96 -17.78 -1.64
C PRO A 338 -1.34 -16.98 -2.87
N GLU A 339 -0.76 -15.79 -3.01
CA GLU A 339 -1.05 -14.85 -4.08
C GLU A 339 -0.81 -15.43 -5.49
N ASP A 340 0.15 -16.36 -5.62
CA ASP A 340 0.44 -17.00 -6.90
C ASP A 340 -0.67 -17.97 -7.29
N ILE A 341 -1.23 -18.69 -6.30
CA ILE A 341 -2.36 -19.61 -6.51
C ILE A 341 -3.64 -18.79 -6.79
N GLU A 342 -3.90 -17.78 -5.98
CA GLU A 342 -5.07 -16.90 -6.12
C GLU A 342 -5.10 -16.23 -7.50
N ARG A 343 -3.94 -15.79 -7.98
CA ARG A 343 -3.80 -15.22 -9.31
C ARG A 343 -4.07 -16.25 -10.41
N ALA A 344 -3.48 -17.45 -10.31
CA ALA A 344 -3.65 -18.49 -11.29
C ALA A 344 -5.12 -18.95 -11.38
N VAL A 345 -5.77 -19.17 -10.24
CA VAL A 345 -7.18 -19.58 -10.15
C VAL A 345 -8.11 -18.44 -10.57
N GLY A 346 -7.81 -17.19 -10.18
CA GLY A 346 -8.57 -16.01 -10.55
C GLY A 346 -8.58 -15.71 -12.06
N GLY A 347 -7.65 -16.29 -12.83
CA GLY A 347 -7.59 -16.21 -14.29
C GLY A 347 -8.47 -17.23 -15.03
N LEU A 348 -9.08 -18.19 -14.31
CA LEU A 348 -9.92 -19.22 -14.93
C LEU A 348 -11.31 -18.67 -15.30
N ASP A 349 -11.86 -19.17 -16.41
CA ASP A 349 -13.22 -18.84 -16.83
C ASP A 349 -14.25 -19.24 -15.76
N GLY A 350 -15.11 -18.31 -15.40
CA GLY A 350 -16.14 -18.51 -14.38
C GLY A 350 -15.70 -18.17 -12.94
N VAL A 351 -14.42 -17.92 -12.72
CA VAL A 351 -13.90 -17.43 -11.43
C VAL A 351 -13.89 -15.90 -11.44
N ARG A 352 -14.45 -15.30 -10.38
CA ARG A 352 -14.39 -13.85 -10.22
C ARG A 352 -13.03 -13.48 -9.64
N ALA A 353 -12.23 -12.75 -10.41
CA ALA A 353 -10.95 -12.24 -9.94
C ALA A 353 -11.09 -11.46 -8.62
N GLY A 354 -10.20 -11.72 -7.65
CA GLY A 354 -10.24 -11.14 -6.32
C GLY A 354 -11.17 -11.86 -5.32
N ASN A 355 -11.84 -12.94 -5.72
CA ASN A 355 -12.69 -13.76 -4.84
C ASN A 355 -12.08 -15.16 -4.59
N VAL A 356 -10.78 -15.28 -4.73
CA VAL A 356 -10.03 -16.52 -4.45
C VAL A 356 -9.18 -16.27 -3.21
N ILE A 357 -9.17 -17.21 -2.30
CA ILE A 357 -8.29 -17.20 -1.13
C ILE A 357 -7.61 -18.55 -1.07
N ALA A 358 -6.28 -18.58 -1.03
CA ALA A 358 -5.48 -19.77 -0.85
C ALA A 358 -4.88 -19.79 0.56
N PHE A 359 -4.94 -20.92 1.23
CA PHE A 359 -4.34 -21.06 2.55
C PHE A 359 -3.88 -22.52 2.80
N GLY A 360 -2.92 -22.66 3.72
CA GLY A 360 -2.46 -23.97 4.17
C GLY A 360 -3.40 -24.59 5.17
N MET A 361 -3.67 -25.88 5.02
CA MET A 361 -4.41 -26.67 5.98
C MET A 361 -3.61 -27.90 6.40
N GLU A 362 -3.58 -28.19 7.71
CA GLU A 362 -3.05 -29.45 8.20
C GLU A 362 -3.96 -30.60 7.74
N GLY A 363 -3.50 -31.37 6.77
CA GLY A 363 -4.24 -32.48 6.20
C GLY A 363 -4.06 -33.79 7.01
N TYR A 364 -4.70 -34.87 6.52
CA TYR A 364 -4.62 -36.19 7.13
C TYR A 364 -3.18 -36.66 7.27
N LYS A 365 -2.78 -37.10 8.49
CA LYS A 365 -1.43 -37.53 8.88
C LYS A 365 -0.35 -36.42 8.89
N GLY A 366 -0.71 -35.19 9.21
CA GLY A 366 0.27 -34.08 9.32
C GLY A 366 0.88 -33.66 7.99
N LYS A 367 0.25 -33.96 6.85
CA LYS A 367 0.64 -33.43 5.55
C LYS A 367 -0.07 -32.10 5.35
N GLU A 368 0.70 -31.05 5.14
CA GLU A 368 0.16 -29.77 4.71
C GLU A 368 -0.47 -29.90 3.32
N SER A 369 -1.62 -29.31 3.17
CA SER A 369 -2.37 -29.26 1.90
C SER A 369 -2.77 -27.82 1.62
N VAL A 370 -2.78 -27.44 0.35
CA VAL A 370 -3.32 -26.16 -0.10
C VAL A 370 -4.83 -26.29 -0.31
N VAL A 371 -5.56 -25.33 0.19
CA VAL A 371 -7.02 -25.22 0.01
C VAL A 371 -7.34 -23.92 -0.68
#